data_11ed4cd8074e80a5627764fca1e7ce82
#
_entry.id   11ed4cd8074e80a5627764fca1e7ce82
#
_cell.length_a   1.000
_cell.length_b   1.000
_cell.length_c   1.000
_cell.angle_alpha   90.00
_cell.angle_beta   90.00
_cell.angle_gamma   90.00
#
_symmetry.space_group_name_H-M   'P 1'
#
loop_
_entity.id
_entity.type
_entity.pdbx_description
1 polymer ?
#
loop_
_entity_poly.entity_id
_entity_poly.type
_entity_poly.pdbx_seq_one_letter_code
_entity_poly.pdbx_strand_id
1 'polypeptide(L)'
;MLIPRILLISMRKKLFDMPDARKIHKKAIPRLGGVSFFPTVLFTYCLVYTFRLLLGCELTSLYTSYLLPEMLLFACGMTLLYLTGIADDLVGVRYRQKFVIQIFCACLFPLSGLWINNLYGLFGIHELAPYIGMPFTVFTVVFITNAINLIDGLASGLSSVALLIFTFLFVEKGLWSYAMLAAGTFGVLVPFFYYNVFGSAERARKIFMGDTGSLTLGYTLSFLAIKYSQVNPNVMPYTEGAFVIAFSTLIIPSFDVIRVILVRVRNGKSPFEPDKNHIHHKLLAIGLSPRKAMISLLGMSCAFSAINILLMPYVNNTIMLMVDIVVWIGLNLWWDGLRRKKKSCIIGSCNFPK
;
A
#
# COMPACT_ATOMS: atom_id res chain seq x y z
N MET A 1 -5.16 -11.63 19.52
CA MET A 1 -4.64 -11.50 20.89
C MET A 1 -3.51 -10.47 21.05
N LEU A 2 -2.63 -10.25 20.06
CA LEU A 2 -1.51 -9.29 20.16
C LEU A 2 -1.95 -7.82 20.23
N ILE A 3 -2.87 -7.37 19.37
CA ILE A 3 -3.29 -5.96 19.28
C ILE A 3 -3.80 -5.39 20.62
N PRO A 4 -4.67 -6.05 21.38
CA PRO A 4 -5.08 -5.55 22.69
C PRO A 4 -3.92 -5.42 23.70
N ARG A 5 -2.94 -6.30 23.64
CA ARG A 5 -1.73 -6.21 24.49
C ARG A 5 -0.81 -5.07 24.08
N ILE A 6 -0.63 -4.86 22.77
CA ILE A 6 0.12 -3.72 22.24
C ILE A 6 -0.56 -2.40 22.64
N LEU A 7 -1.88 -2.31 22.54
CA LEU A 7 -2.67 -1.18 23.04
C LEU A 7 -2.38 -0.90 24.51
N LEU A 8 -2.44 -1.92 25.36
CA LEU A 8 -2.20 -1.80 26.80
C LEU A 8 -0.76 -1.34 27.10
N ILE A 9 0.24 -1.87 26.40
CA ILE A 9 1.64 -1.46 26.55
C ILE A 9 1.83 -0.01 26.09
N SER A 10 1.29 0.36 24.94
CA SER A 10 1.38 1.72 24.40
C SER A 10 0.75 2.73 25.36
N MET A 11 -0.37 2.37 25.99
CA MET A 11 -1.02 3.23 26.98
C MET A 11 -0.19 3.38 28.26
N ARG A 12 0.33 2.27 28.78
CA ARG A 12 1.20 2.30 29.99
C ARG A 12 2.48 3.10 29.78
N LYS A 13 3.08 2.97 28.61
CA LYS A 13 4.34 3.65 28.25
C LYS A 13 4.14 5.03 27.63
N LYS A 14 2.89 5.51 27.50
CA LYS A 14 2.52 6.80 26.91
C LYS A 14 3.06 7.01 25.48
N LEU A 15 3.11 5.93 24.68
CA LEU A 15 3.56 5.93 23.29
C LEU A 15 2.41 6.32 22.37
N PHE A 16 2.10 7.61 22.32
CA PHE A 16 0.95 8.16 21.62
C PHE A 16 1.36 9.06 20.46
N ASP A 17 0.54 9.03 19.43
CA ASP A 17 0.48 10.09 18.44
C ASP A 17 -0.27 11.30 19.04
N MET A 18 0.47 12.37 19.32
CA MET A 18 -0.13 13.58 19.91
C MET A 18 -0.92 14.32 18.84
N PRO A 19 -2.09 14.89 19.23
CA PRO A 19 -2.83 15.76 18.34
C PRO A 19 -1.99 16.95 17.90
N ASP A 20 -1.96 17.22 16.60
CA ASP A 20 -1.36 18.41 15.99
C ASP A 20 -2.44 19.11 15.14
N ALA A 21 -2.28 20.41 14.86
CA ALA A 21 -3.19 21.21 14.03
C ALA A 21 -3.41 20.60 12.61
N ARG A 22 -2.53 19.69 12.16
CA ARG A 22 -2.58 18.99 10.89
C ARG A 22 -3.36 17.68 10.93
N LYS A 23 -3.57 17.08 12.12
CA LYS A 23 -4.18 15.74 12.28
C LYS A 23 -5.69 15.82 12.46
N ILE A 24 -6.38 14.76 12.03
CA ILE A 24 -7.83 14.65 12.11
C ILE A 24 -8.29 14.29 13.53
N HIS A 25 -7.47 13.55 14.27
CA HIS A 25 -7.81 13.11 15.62
C HIS A 25 -7.54 14.19 16.68
N LYS A 26 -8.46 14.32 17.61
CA LYS A 26 -8.41 15.28 18.72
C LYS A 26 -7.84 14.71 20.04
N LYS A 27 -7.62 13.40 20.09
CA LYS A 27 -7.11 12.66 21.27
C LYS A 27 -5.85 11.91 20.90
N ALA A 28 -4.98 11.69 21.89
CA ALA A 28 -3.79 10.87 21.74
C ALA A 28 -4.14 9.41 21.40
N ILE A 29 -3.59 8.87 20.31
CA ILE A 29 -3.85 7.51 19.82
C ILE A 29 -2.53 6.75 19.73
N PRO A 30 -2.45 5.49 20.21
CA PRO A 30 -1.25 4.66 20.08
C PRO A 30 -0.88 4.38 18.60
N ARG A 31 0.44 4.39 18.29
CA ARG A 31 0.97 4.19 16.92
C ARG A 31 1.51 2.80 16.64
N LEU A 32 1.68 1.95 17.65
CA LEU A 32 2.45 0.71 17.55
C LEU A 32 1.67 -0.49 16.97
N GLY A 33 0.56 -0.27 16.24
CA GLY A 33 -0.24 -1.37 15.68
C GLY A 33 0.54 -2.25 14.70
N GLY A 34 1.40 -1.64 13.90
CA GLY A 34 2.23 -2.33 12.91
C GLY A 34 3.29 -3.27 13.49
N VAL A 35 3.65 -3.12 14.75
CA VAL A 35 4.61 -4.02 15.43
C VAL A 35 4.14 -5.48 15.41
N SER A 36 2.83 -5.72 15.34
CA SER A 36 2.30 -7.07 15.22
C SER A 36 2.39 -7.68 13.82
N PHE A 37 2.59 -6.88 12.76
CA PHE A 37 2.41 -7.35 11.39
C PHE A 37 3.47 -8.35 10.98
N PHE A 38 4.72 -7.94 10.89
CA PHE A 38 5.80 -8.79 10.40
C PHE A 38 5.98 -10.07 11.21
N PRO A 39 6.08 -10.06 12.56
CA PRO A 39 6.24 -11.30 13.32
C PRO A 39 5.09 -12.28 13.13
N THR A 40 3.84 -11.79 13.05
CA THR A 40 2.68 -12.66 12.86
C THR A 40 2.65 -13.24 11.46
N VAL A 41 2.93 -12.41 10.42
CA VAL A 41 3.01 -12.87 9.03
C VAL A 41 4.11 -13.92 8.88
N LEU A 42 5.31 -13.65 9.39
CA LEU A 42 6.45 -14.56 9.33
C LEU A 42 6.12 -15.91 9.99
N PHE A 43 5.60 -15.86 11.22
CA PHE A 43 5.20 -17.08 11.95
C PHE A 43 4.14 -17.88 11.16
N THR A 44 3.10 -17.22 10.71
CA THR A 44 2.01 -17.89 9.99
C THR A 44 2.49 -18.45 8.65
N TYR A 45 3.30 -17.70 7.92
CA TYR A 45 3.88 -18.15 6.66
C TYR A 45 4.77 -19.38 6.84
N CYS A 46 5.71 -19.34 7.78
CA CYS A 46 6.58 -20.49 8.08
C CYS A 46 5.78 -21.71 8.50
N LEU A 47 4.78 -21.53 9.37
CA LEU A 47 3.94 -22.63 9.86
C LEU A 47 3.15 -23.28 8.70
N VAL A 48 2.41 -22.50 7.94
CA VAL A 48 1.57 -23.01 6.84
C VAL A 48 2.43 -23.62 5.74
N TYR A 49 3.56 -23.00 5.41
CA TYR A 49 4.50 -23.50 4.41
C TYR A 49 5.07 -24.88 4.85
N THR A 50 5.47 -25.01 6.12
CA THR A 50 5.96 -26.28 6.68
C THR A 50 4.90 -27.38 6.63
N PHE A 51 3.67 -27.08 7.06
CA PHE A 51 2.57 -28.06 6.95
C PHE A 51 2.31 -28.49 5.52
N ARG A 52 2.38 -27.57 4.57
CA ARG A 52 2.21 -27.87 3.14
C ARG A 52 3.31 -28.83 2.66
N LEU A 53 4.57 -28.64 3.06
CA LEU A 53 5.67 -29.54 2.74
C LEU A 53 5.47 -30.94 3.36
N LEU A 54 5.07 -31.00 4.63
CA LEU A 54 4.81 -32.25 5.34
C LEU A 54 3.67 -33.07 4.73
N LEU A 55 2.70 -32.39 4.12
CA LEU A 55 1.58 -33.03 3.42
C LEU A 55 1.93 -33.47 1.97
N GLY A 56 3.19 -33.33 1.56
CA GLY A 56 3.65 -33.77 0.24
C GLY A 56 3.13 -32.90 -0.92
N CYS A 57 2.74 -31.66 -0.64
CA CYS A 57 2.42 -30.70 -1.68
C CYS A 57 3.72 -30.30 -2.38
N GLU A 58 4.05 -31.00 -3.47
CA GLU A 58 5.32 -30.84 -4.18
C GLU A 58 5.52 -29.43 -4.74
N LEU A 59 6.69 -28.88 -4.43
CA LEU A 59 7.28 -27.76 -5.16
C LEU A 59 8.23 -28.37 -6.19
N THR A 60 8.04 -28.08 -7.47
CA THR A 60 9.02 -28.49 -8.47
C THR A 60 10.39 -27.91 -8.10
N SER A 61 11.47 -28.63 -8.32
CA SER A 61 12.83 -28.17 -8.01
C SER A 61 13.15 -26.83 -8.67
N LEU A 62 12.64 -26.61 -9.86
CA LEU A 62 12.78 -25.37 -10.61
C LEU A 62 12.09 -24.19 -9.92
N TYR A 63 10.89 -24.39 -9.40
CA TYR A 63 10.15 -23.35 -8.66
C TYR A 63 10.88 -22.99 -7.37
N THR A 64 11.47 -23.99 -6.68
CA THR A 64 12.20 -23.78 -5.43
C THR A 64 13.47 -22.95 -5.65
N SER A 65 14.17 -23.12 -6.76
CA SER A 65 15.41 -22.38 -7.07
C SER A 65 15.19 -20.88 -7.26
N TYR A 66 14.02 -20.45 -7.73
CA TYR A 66 13.65 -19.03 -7.84
C TYR A 66 13.01 -18.51 -6.55
N LEU A 67 12.13 -19.31 -5.94
CA LEU A 67 11.37 -18.90 -4.77
C LEU A 67 12.26 -18.63 -3.54
N LEU A 68 13.22 -19.49 -3.29
CA LEU A 68 14.01 -19.41 -2.05
C LEU A 68 14.84 -18.12 -1.96
N PRO A 69 15.63 -17.71 -2.97
CA PRO A 69 16.34 -16.44 -2.95
C PRO A 69 15.39 -15.23 -2.81
N GLU A 70 14.26 -15.24 -3.54
CA GLU A 70 13.29 -14.15 -3.47
C GLU A 70 12.70 -14.01 -2.07
N MET A 71 12.28 -15.11 -1.42
CA MET A 71 11.68 -15.08 -0.08
C MET A 71 12.69 -14.74 1.01
N LEU A 72 13.94 -15.23 0.91
CA LEU A 72 14.99 -14.92 1.88
C LEU A 72 15.39 -13.43 1.82
N LEU A 73 15.63 -12.89 0.62
CA LEU A 73 15.99 -11.48 0.48
C LEU A 73 14.80 -10.55 0.80
N PHE A 74 13.58 -10.97 0.46
CA PHE A 74 12.38 -10.29 0.94
C PHE A 74 12.32 -10.24 2.48
N ALA A 75 12.57 -11.35 3.16
CA ALA A 75 12.57 -11.41 4.62
C ALA A 75 13.69 -10.55 5.23
N CYS A 76 14.88 -10.49 4.62
CA CYS A 76 15.96 -9.59 5.03
C CYS A 76 15.51 -8.12 4.96
N GLY A 77 14.97 -7.68 3.82
CA GLY A 77 14.48 -6.32 3.64
C GLY A 77 13.32 -5.98 4.58
N MET A 78 12.37 -6.91 4.76
CA MET A 78 11.27 -6.78 5.73
C MET A 78 11.78 -6.59 7.16
N THR A 79 12.78 -7.36 7.58
CA THR A 79 13.38 -7.25 8.92
C THR A 79 13.98 -5.86 9.12
N LEU A 80 14.76 -5.35 8.16
CA LEU A 80 15.37 -4.03 8.24
C LEU A 80 14.33 -2.91 8.26
N LEU A 81 13.31 -2.97 7.40
CA LEU A 81 12.23 -1.98 7.39
C LEU A 81 11.37 -2.04 8.66
N TYR A 82 11.12 -3.24 9.19
CA TYR A 82 10.42 -3.43 10.45
C TYR A 82 11.17 -2.78 11.61
N LEU A 83 12.48 -3.03 11.75
CA LEU A 83 13.31 -2.43 12.79
C LEU A 83 13.41 -0.91 12.62
N THR A 84 13.55 -0.43 11.38
CA THR A 84 13.56 1.01 11.07
C THR A 84 12.23 1.67 11.43
N GLY A 85 11.11 1.02 11.12
CA GLY A 85 9.78 1.51 11.47
C GLY A 85 9.56 1.58 12.98
N ILE A 86 10.00 0.57 13.74
CA ILE A 86 9.97 0.60 15.22
C ILE A 86 10.80 1.76 15.75
N ALA A 87 12.01 1.95 15.24
CA ALA A 87 12.86 3.06 15.65
C ALA A 87 12.20 4.42 15.35
N ASP A 88 11.54 4.53 14.18
CA ASP A 88 10.81 5.75 13.79
C ASP A 88 9.59 6.00 14.70
N ASP A 89 8.79 4.98 15.00
CA ASP A 89 7.62 5.08 15.87
C ASP A 89 7.98 5.42 17.34
N LEU A 90 9.17 5.01 17.81
CA LEU A 90 9.60 5.21 19.19
C LEU A 90 10.39 6.50 19.42
N VAL A 91 11.34 6.79 18.54
CA VAL A 91 12.31 7.90 18.76
C VAL A 91 12.33 8.90 17.59
N GLY A 92 11.69 8.57 16.46
CA GLY A 92 11.73 9.35 15.23
C GLY A 92 13.06 9.17 14.48
N VAL A 93 12.97 8.85 13.20
CA VAL A 93 14.13 8.68 12.30
C VAL A 93 14.13 9.81 11.27
N ARG A 94 15.32 10.37 11.00
CA ARG A 94 15.45 11.41 9.98
C ARG A 94 15.04 10.85 8.60
N TYR A 95 14.26 11.62 7.84
CA TYR A 95 13.73 11.17 6.52
C TYR A 95 14.81 10.67 5.57
N ARG A 96 16.02 11.28 5.58
CA ARG A 96 17.16 10.84 4.73
C ARG A 96 17.63 9.43 5.09
N GLN A 97 17.76 9.11 6.38
CA GLN A 97 18.18 7.78 6.84
C GLN A 97 17.13 6.74 6.46
N LYS A 98 15.86 7.03 6.69
CA LYS A 98 14.74 6.18 6.29
C LYS A 98 14.74 5.91 4.78
N PHE A 99 15.01 6.93 3.97
CA PHE A 99 15.05 6.80 2.51
C PHE A 99 16.22 5.92 2.04
N VAL A 100 17.41 6.09 2.62
CA VAL A 100 18.59 5.25 2.30
C VAL A 100 18.32 3.78 2.62
N ILE A 101 17.72 3.49 3.78
CA ILE A 101 17.37 2.10 4.15
C ILE A 101 16.33 1.54 3.19
N GLN A 102 15.32 2.32 2.79
CA GLN A 102 14.32 1.89 1.81
C GLN A 102 14.98 1.55 0.45
N ILE A 103 15.90 2.38 -0.04
CA ILE A 103 16.64 2.10 -1.28
C ILE A 103 17.44 0.81 -1.15
N PHE A 104 18.17 0.63 -0.03
CA PHE A 104 18.93 -0.60 0.21
C PHE A 104 18.01 -1.83 0.19
N CYS A 105 16.89 -1.80 0.91
CA CYS A 105 15.92 -2.90 0.92
C CYS A 105 15.30 -3.13 -0.47
N ALA A 106 15.05 -2.08 -1.23
CA ALA A 106 14.52 -2.18 -2.59
C ALA A 106 15.53 -2.84 -3.56
N CYS A 107 16.83 -2.64 -3.38
CA CYS A 107 17.87 -3.29 -4.17
C CYS A 107 17.92 -4.81 -3.95
N LEU A 108 17.38 -5.32 -2.85
CA LEU A 108 17.32 -6.77 -2.61
C LEU A 108 16.38 -7.50 -3.61
N PHE A 109 15.42 -6.81 -4.22
CA PHE A 109 14.55 -7.40 -5.22
C PHE A 109 15.31 -7.74 -6.51
N PRO A 110 15.95 -6.80 -7.21
CA PRO A 110 16.78 -7.16 -8.36
C PRO A 110 17.89 -8.16 -8.03
N LEU A 111 18.47 -8.09 -6.82
CA LEU A 111 19.49 -9.03 -6.37
C LEU A 111 18.97 -10.48 -6.29
N SER A 112 17.68 -10.66 -5.96
CA SER A 112 17.03 -11.98 -5.95
C SER A 112 16.58 -12.45 -7.34
N GLY A 113 16.79 -11.65 -8.38
CA GLY A 113 16.27 -11.90 -9.74
C GLY A 113 14.84 -11.40 -9.95
N LEU A 114 14.25 -10.72 -8.97
CA LEU A 114 12.91 -10.16 -9.05
C LEU A 114 12.96 -8.70 -9.50
N TRP A 115 12.56 -8.41 -10.74
CA TRP A 115 12.52 -7.05 -11.25
C TRP A 115 11.49 -6.90 -12.39
N ILE A 116 11.05 -5.68 -12.66
CA ILE A 116 10.12 -5.35 -13.74
C ILE A 116 10.85 -5.47 -15.06
N ASN A 117 10.66 -6.58 -15.76
CA ASN A 117 11.36 -6.90 -17.00
C ASN A 117 10.49 -6.73 -18.25
N ASN A 118 9.19 -6.50 -18.07
CA ASN A 118 8.27 -6.32 -19.18
C ASN A 118 7.18 -5.30 -18.81
N LEU A 119 6.86 -4.40 -19.73
CA LEU A 119 5.76 -3.43 -19.59
C LEU A 119 4.53 -3.84 -20.43
N TYR A 120 4.55 -5.01 -21.06
CA TYR A 120 3.41 -5.60 -21.77
C TYR A 120 2.83 -4.71 -22.88
N GLY A 121 3.69 -3.99 -23.59
CA GLY A 121 3.29 -3.07 -24.67
C GLY A 121 2.80 -1.71 -24.18
N LEU A 122 2.98 -1.38 -22.91
CA LEU A 122 2.64 -0.06 -22.39
C LEU A 122 3.50 1.00 -23.11
N PHE A 123 2.85 1.98 -23.76
CA PHE A 123 3.48 2.96 -24.66
C PHE A 123 4.36 2.34 -25.76
N GLY A 124 4.04 1.11 -26.19
CA GLY A 124 4.82 0.37 -27.18
C GLY A 124 6.07 -0.29 -26.64
N ILE A 125 6.32 -0.24 -25.32
CA ILE A 125 7.46 -0.87 -24.68
C ILE A 125 7.04 -2.25 -24.14
N HIS A 126 7.71 -3.30 -24.62
CA HIS A 126 7.50 -4.66 -24.13
C HIS A 126 8.58 -5.01 -23.10
N GLU A 127 9.73 -5.44 -23.55
CA GLU A 127 10.81 -5.86 -22.68
C GLU A 127 11.68 -4.67 -22.23
N LEU A 128 12.09 -4.70 -20.97
CA LEU A 128 13.05 -3.76 -20.43
C LEU A 128 14.41 -4.44 -20.30
N ALA A 129 15.44 -3.73 -20.73
CA ALA A 129 16.82 -4.17 -20.47
C ALA A 129 17.12 -4.10 -18.95
N PRO A 130 17.97 -5.02 -18.41
CA PRO A 130 18.26 -5.06 -16.97
C PRO A 130 18.74 -3.71 -16.38
N TYR A 131 19.55 -2.95 -17.12
CA TYR A 131 20.08 -1.65 -16.70
C TYR A 131 19.02 -0.55 -16.58
N ILE A 132 17.82 -0.76 -17.14
CA ILE A 132 16.64 0.12 -16.98
C ILE A 132 15.67 -0.50 -15.99
N GLY A 133 15.32 -1.78 -16.16
CA GLY A 133 14.30 -2.45 -15.36
C GLY A 133 14.65 -2.61 -13.88
N MET A 134 15.92 -2.88 -13.56
CA MET A 134 16.36 -2.99 -12.17
C MET A 134 16.28 -1.64 -11.41
N PRO A 135 16.84 -0.52 -11.89
CA PRO A 135 16.65 0.78 -11.27
C PRO A 135 15.17 1.22 -11.20
N PHE A 136 14.38 0.93 -12.24
CA PHE A 136 12.95 1.20 -12.26
C PHE A 136 12.21 0.40 -11.17
N THR A 137 12.62 -0.84 -10.93
CA THR A 137 12.11 -1.67 -9.83
C THR A 137 12.42 -1.05 -8.48
N VAL A 138 13.66 -0.64 -8.23
CA VAL A 138 14.06 0.03 -6.98
C VAL A 138 13.24 1.31 -6.76
N PHE A 139 13.11 2.14 -7.78
CA PHE A 139 12.27 3.34 -7.73
C PHE A 139 10.81 2.99 -7.37
N THR A 140 10.23 1.98 -8.02
CA THR A 140 8.85 1.54 -7.81
C THR A 140 8.62 1.06 -6.38
N VAL A 141 9.54 0.25 -5.82
CA VAL A 141 9.45 -0.23 -4.43
C VAL A 141 9.47 0.92 -3.45
N VAL A 142 10.42 1.84 -3.60
CA VAL A 142 10.53 3.02 -2.73
C VAL A 142 9.30 3.91 -2.87
N PHE A 143 8.82 4.13 -4.09
CA PHE A 143 7.63 4.92 -4.36
C PHE A 143 6.38 4.34 -3.69
N ILE A 144 6.08 3.06 -3.88
CA ILE A 144 4.91 2.39 -3.30
C ILE A 144 5.01 2.37 -1.76
N THR A 145 6.19 2.05 -1.22
CA THR A 145 6.40 2.03 0.23
C THR A 145 6.08 3.39 0.85
N ASN A 146 6.53 4.48 0.23
CA ASN A 146 6.21 5.82 0.70
C ASN A 146 4.74 6.21 0.40
N ALA A 147 4.16 5.75 -0.70
CA ALA A 147 2.76 6.02 -1.01
C ALA A 147 1.81 5.42 0.04
N ILE A 148 2.08 4.19 0.48
CA ILE A 148 1.33 3.54 1.56
C ILE A 148 1.55 4.27 2.91
N ASN A 149 2.77 4.73 3.19
CA ASN A 149 3.10 5.47 4.40
C ASN A 149 2.40 6.84 4.46
N LEU A 150 2.26 7.53 3.32
CA LEU A 150 1.67 8.88 3.25
C LEU A 150 0.13 8.90 3.31
N ILE A 151 -0.53 7.77 3.06
CA ILE A 151 -2.00 7.67 3.16
C ILE A 151 -2.40 7.35 4.60
N ASP A 152 -2.45 8.38 5.39
CA ASP A 152 -2.74 8.32 6.82
C ASP A 152 -4.15 7.72 7.10
N GLY A 153 -4.21 6.69 7.95
CA GLY A 153 -5.46 6.08 8.43
C GLY A 153 -6.23 5.21 7.42
N LEU A 154 -5.92 5.27 6.12
CA LEU A 154 -6.58 4.50 5.05
C LEU A 154 -5.73 3.36 4.51
N ALA A 155 -4.43 3.39 4.80
CA ALA A 155 -3.47 2.43 4.28
C ALA A 155 -3.87 0.97 4.58
N SER A 156 -4.38 0.69 5.79
CA SER A 156 -4.80 -0.66 6.17
C SER A 156 -5.95 -1.19 5.31
N GLY A 157 -6.94 -0.35 5.02
CA GLY A 157 -8.08 -0.72 4.19
C GLY A 157 -7.69 -0.96 2.73
N LEU A 158 -6.97 -0.02 2.12
CA LEU A 158 -6.51 -0.13 0.73
C LEU A 158 -5.56 -1.31 0.56
N SER A 159 -4.63 -1.51 1.50
CA SER A 159 -3.74 -2.68 1.50
C SER A 159 -4.51 -4.00 1.65
N SER A 160 -5.58 -4.03 2.45
CA SER A 160 -6.42 -5.23 2.59
C SER A 160 -7.10 -5.61 1.28
N VAL A 161 -7.62 -4.64 0.52
CA VAL A 161 -8.20 -4.87 -0.81
C VAL A 161 -7.14 -5.42 -1.76
N ALA A 162 -5.98 -4.77 -1.85
CA ALA A 162 -4.89 -5.20 -2.73
C ALA A 162 -4.41 -6.64 -2.39
N LEU A 163 -4.19 -6.94 -1.10
CA LEU A 163 -3.77 -8.26 -0.66
C LEU A 163 -4.80 -9.37 -0.95
N LEU A 164 -6.08 -9.06 -0.80
CA LEU A 164 -7.14 -9.99 -1.16
C LEU A 164 -7.10 -10.30 -2.66
N ILE A 165 -6.98 -9.29 -3.49
CA ILE A 165 -6.88 -9.44 -4.95
C ILE A 165 -5.62 -10.25 -5.31
N PHE A 166 -4.44 -9.91 -4.76
CA PHE A 166 -3.22 -10.67 -5.00
C PHE A 166 -3.33 -12.13 -4.54
N THR A 167 -4.05 -12.39 -3.44
CA THR A 167 -4.32 -13.77 -3.03
C THR A 167 -5.01 -14.56 -4.15
N PHE A 168 -6.10 -14.04 -4.72
CA PHE A 168 -6.81 -14.68 -5.81
C PHE A 168 -5.95 -14.80 -7.07
N LEU A 169 -5.25 -13.75 -7.47
CA LEU A 169 -4.40 -13.74 -8.65
C LEU A 169 -3.28 -14.79 -8.57
N PHE A 170 -2.64 -14.93 -7.42
CA PHE A 170 -1.59 -15.94 -7.23
C PHE A 170 -2.14 -17.37 -7.07
N VAL A 171 -3.33 -17.55 -6.50
CA VAL A 171 -4.03 -18.85 -6.47
C VAL A 171 -4.36 -19.29 -7.88
N GLU A 172 -4.88 -18.42 -8.72
CA GLU A 172 -5.19 -18.70 -10.14
C GLU A 172 -3.94 -19.16 -10.92
N LYS A 173 -2.78 -18.57 -10.63
CA LYS A 173 -1.51 -18.94 -11.25
C LYS A 173 -0.83 -20.16 -10.60
N GLY A 174 -1.42 -20.76 -9.58
CA GLY A 174 -0.80 -21.86 -8.82
C GLY A 174 0.43 -21.45 -7.99
N LEU A 175 0.67 -20.16 -7.82
CA LEU A 175 1.81 -19.60 -7.09
C LEU A 175 1.51 -19.50 -5.58
N TRP A 176 1.31 -20.66 -4.96
CA TRP A 176 0.80 -20.79 -3.58
C TRP A 176 1.64 -20.05 -2.53
N SER A 177 2.96 -20.01 -2.68
CA SER A 177 3.83 -19.33 -1.71
C SER A 177 3.56 -17.82 -1.64
N TYR A 178 3.34 -17.18 -2.78
CA TYR A 178 2.98 -15.76 -2.84
C TYR A 178 1.52 -15.53 -2.41
N ALA A 179 0.62 -16.46 -2.75
CA ALA A 179 -0.76 -16.43 -2.26
C ALA A 179 -0.83 -16.53 -0.73
N MET A 180 -0.03 -17.43 -0.12
CA MET A 180 0.06 -17.56 1.34
C MET A 180 0.62 -16.30 2.01
N LEU A 181 1.61 -15.64 1.40
CA LEU A 181 2.14 -14.36 1.89
C LEU A 181 1.06 -13.27 1.85
N ALA A 182 0.35 -13.15 0.73
CA ALA A 182 -0.75 -12.19 0.56
C ALA A 182 -1.89 -12.46 1.55
N ALA A 183 -2.38 -13.71 1.62
CA ALA A 183 -3.45 -14.11 2.51
C ALA A 183 -3.08 -13.98 4.00
N GLY A 184 -1.86 -14.36 4.38
CA GLY A 184 -1.35 -14.21 5.75
C GLY A 184 -1.28 -12.75 6.18
N THR A 185 -0.79 -11.88 5.29
CA THR A 185 -0.73 -10.43 5.55
C THR A 185 -2.14 -9.83 5.63
N PHE A 186 -3.06 -10.23 4.74
CA PHE A 186 -4.47 -9.85 4.82
C PHE A 186 -5.10 -10.27 6.14
N GLY A 187 -4.87 -11.53 6.57
CA GLY A 187 -5.39 -12.06 7.83
C GLY A 187 -4.94 -11.28 9.07
N VAL A 188 -3.72 -10.73 9.04
CA VAL A 188 -3.22 -9.84 10.12
C VAL A 188 -3.90 -8.47 10.08
N LEU A 189 -4.21 -7.97 8.88
CA LEU A 189 -4.86 -6.66 8.73
C LEU A 189 -6.34 -6.67 9.15
N VAL A 190 -7.05 -7.79 9.05
CA VAL A 190 -8.48 -7.87 9.41
C VAL A 190 -8.74 -7.42 10.85
N PRO A 191 -8.13 -8.02 11.89
CA PRO A 191 -8.30 -7.56 13.26
C PRO A 191 -7.75 -6.16 13.49
N PHE A 192 -6.60 -5.80 12.85
CA PHE A 192 -6.06 -4.46 12.94
C PHE A 192 -7.05 -3.41 12.40
N PHE A 193 -7.62 -3.65 11.23
CA PHE A 193 -8.62 -2.77 10.59
C PHE A 193 -9.82 -2.53 11.51
N TYR A 194 -10.28 -3.57 12.22
CA TYR A 194 -11.36 -3.41 13.19
C TYR A 194 -11.02 -2.39 14.29
N TYR A 195 -9.83 -2.49 14.90
CA TYR A 195 -9.40 -1.54 15.94
C TYR A 195 -9.07 -0.16 15.36
N ASN A 196 -8.53 -0.09 14.14
CA ASN A 196 -8.17 1.17 13.48
C ASN A 196 -9.41 1.99 13.10
N VAL A 197 -10.43 1.36 12.54
CA VAL A 197 -11.61 2.03 11.96
C VAL A 197 -12.76 2.13 12.93
N PHE A 198 -13.09 1.01 13.60
CA PHE A 198 -14.24 0.93 14.50
C PHE A 198 -13.85 1.15 15.96
N GLY A 199 -12.56 1.16 16.28
CA GLY A 199 -12.07 1.46 17.62
C GLY A 199 -12.42 2.89 18.05
N SER A 200 -12.85 3.05 19.31
CA SER A 200 -13.10 4.35 19.92
C SER A 200 -11.87 4.82 20.70
N ALA A 201 -11.40 6.03 20.41
CA ALA A 201 -10.34 6.67 21.17
C ALA A 201 -10.78 6.96 22.63
N GLU A 202 -12.10 7.13 22.87
CA GLU A 202 -12.68 7.37 24.20
C GLU A 202 -12.60 6.14 25.09
N ARG A 203 -12.78 4.96 24.48
CA ARG A 203 -12.70 3.66 25.16
C ARG A 203 -11.30 3.04 25.09
N ALA A 204 -10.29 3.82 24.70
CA ALA A 204 -8.91 3.34 24.53
C ALA A 204 -8.79 2.08 23.64
N ARG A 205 -9.62 1.98 22.59
CA ARG A 205 -9.67 0.84 21.66
C ARG A 205 -9.26 1.21 20.23
N LYS A 206 -8.71 2.41 20.00
CA LYS A 206 -8.25 2.84 18.69
C LYS A 206 -6.72 2.75 18.62
N ILE A 207 -6.21 2.28 17.48
CA ILE A 207 -4.77 2.14 17.25
C ILE A 207 -4.43 2.55 15.82
N PHE A 208 -3.29 3.20 15.62
CA PHE A 208 -2.68 3.44 14.32
C PHE A 208 -1.59 2.42 14.02
N MET A 209 -1.34 2.17 12.72
CA MET A 209 -0.32 1.19 12.33
C MET A 209 1.10 1.70 12.56
N GLY A 210 1.30 3.01 12.55
CA GLY A 210 2.62 3.63 12.61
C GLY A 210 3.46 3.42 11.35
N ASP A 211 4.70 3.91 11.42
CA ASP A 211 5.67 3.74 10.35
C ASP A 211 6.11 2.28 10.20
N THR A 212 6.18 1.53 11.31
CA THR A 212 6.42 0.08 11.30
C THR A 212 5.45 -0.66 10.39
N GLY A 213 4.14 -0.37 10.51
CA GLY A 213 3.12 -1.05 9.74
C GLY A 213 3.09 -0.61 8.28
N SER A 214 3.17 0.68 8.02
CA SER A 214 3.07 1.21 6.66
C SER A 214 4.28 0.85 5.79
N LEU A 215 5.51 0.88 6.34
CA LEU A 215 6.70 0.48 5.61
C LEU A 215 6.68 -1.01 5.25
N THR A 216 6.33 -1.86 6.21
CA THR A 216 6.25 -3.32 5.98
C THR A 216 5.14 -3.68 4.99
N LEU A 217 3.99 -3.03 5.06
CA LEU A 217 2.90 -3.24 4.09
C LEU A 217 3.27 -2.75 2.68
N GLY A 218 3.83 -1.54 2.57
CA GLY A 218 4.25 -1.00 1.29
C GLY A 218 5.29 -1.87 0.60
N TYR A 219 6.25 -2.39 1.35
CA TYR A 219 7.27 -3.31 0.84
C TYR A 219 6.66 -4.66 0.40
N THR A 220 5.74 -5.22 1.20
CA THR A 220 5.03 -6.46 0.84
C THR A 220 4.18 -6.29 -0.41
N LEU A 221 3.43 -5.20 -0.53
CA LEU A 221 2.61 -4.91 -1.71
C LEU A 221 3.46 -4.69 -2.95
N SER A 222 4.61 -4.01 -2.81
CA SER A 222 5.58 -3.84 -3.91
C SER A 222 6.12 -5.19 -4.38
N PHE A 223 6.49 -6.08 -3.44
CA PHE A 223 6.96 -7.42 -3.74
C PHE A 223 5.93 -8.22 -4.54
N LEU A 224 4.69 -8.25 -4.09
CA LEU A 224 3.61 -8.98 -4.77
C LEU A 224 3.29 -8.38 -6.14
N ALA A 225 3.24 -7.05 -6.25
CA ALA A 225 2.95 -6.37 -7.52
C ALA A 225 4.05 -6.64 -8.57
N ILE A 226 5.33 -6.53 -8.16
CA ILE A 226 6.45 -6.78 -9.06
C ILE A 226 6.51 -8.25 -9.44
N LYS A 227 6.26 -9.17 -8.48
CA LYS A 227 6.22 -10.61 -8.78
C LYS A 227 5.14 -10.95 -9.79
N TYR A 228 3.95 -10.38 -9.65
CA TYR A 228 2.87 -10.64 -10.60
C TYR A 228 3.14 -10.03 -11.98
N SER A 229 3.87 -8.92 -12.04
CA SER A 229 4.23 -8.24 -13.30
C SER A 229 5.51 -8.77 -13.95
N GLN A 230 6.29 -9.61 -13.28
CA GLN A 230 7.51 -10.20 -13.84
C GLN A 230 7.18 -11.29 -14.86
N VAL A 231 7.87 -11.29 -16.00
CA VAL A 231 7.84 -12.42 -16.94
C VAL A 231 9.01 -13.35 -16.61
N ASN A 232 8.68 -14.58 -16.24
CA ASN A 232 9.64 -15.67 -16.07
C ASN A 232 9.02 -16.95 -16.67
N PRO A 233 9.56 -17.48 -17.79
CA PRO A 233 8.97 -18.65 -18.47
C PRO A 233 8.78 -19.88 -17.56
N ASN A 234 9.61 -20.00 -16.53
CA ASN A 234 9.60 -21.18 -15.64
C ASN A 234 8.65 -21.05 -14.44
N VAL A 235 8.30 -19.81 -14.03
CA VAL A 235 7.52 -19.57 -12.80
C VAL A 235 6.29 -18.74 -13.06
N MET A 236 6.43 -17.67 -13.83
CA MET A 236 5.34 -16.74 -14.17
C MET A 236 5.42 -16.43 -15.67
N PRO A 237 4.84 -17.28 -16.53
CA PRO A 237 4.85 -17.06 -17.97
C PRO A 237 4.11 -15.77 -18.33
N TYR A 238 4.41 -15.25 -19.51
CA TYR A 238 3.76 -14.04 -20.02
C TYR A 238 2.24 -14.12 -19.87
N THR A 239 1.69 -13.14 -19.19
CA THR A 239 0.23 -12.99 -19.02
C THR A 239 -0.13 -11.57 -19.43
N GLU A 240 -0.95 -11.43 -20.46
CA GLU A 240 -1.31 -10.12 -20.98
C GLU A 240 -1.88 -9.20 -19.88
N GLY A 241 -1.40 -7.97 -19.85
CA GLY A 241 -1.84 -6.98 -18.88
C GLY A 241 -1.37 -7.17 -17.44
N ALA A 242 -0.50 -8.14 -17.14
CA ALA A 242 -0.09 -8.43 -15.78
C ALA A 242 0.46 -7.21 -15.05
N PHE A 243 1.19 -6.32 -15.73
CA PHE A 243 1.69 -5.07 -15.15
C PHE A 243 0.53 -4.15 -14.75
N VAL A 244 -0.40 -3.85 -15.65
CA VAL A 244 -1.53 -2.95 -15.36
C VAL A 244 -2.45 -3.55 -14.30
N ILE A 245 -2.74 -4.85 -14.36
CA ILE A 245 -3.52 -5.57 -13.35
C ILE A 245 -2.87 -5.45 -11.96
N ALA A 246 -1.58 -5.75 -11.84
CA ALA A 246 -0.87 -5.68 -10.56
C ALA A 246 -0.93 -4.27 -9.95
N PHE A 247 -0.60 -3.26 -10.76
CA PHE A 247 -0.54 -1.88 -10.28
C PHE A 247 -1.92 -1.21 -10.14
N SER A 248 -2.97 -1.73 -10.77
CA SER A 248 -4.35 -1.25 -10.55
C SER A 248 -4.80 -1.43 -9.10
N THR A 249 -4.30 -2.45 -8.39
CA THR A 249 -4.58 -2.66 -6.96
C THR A 249 -4.02 -1.55 -6.08
N LEU A 250 -3.00 -0.84 -6.57
CA LEU A 250 -2.28 0.23 -5.89
C LEU A 250 -2.54 1.61 -6.50
N ILE A 251 -3.55 1.72 -7.38
CA ILE A 251 -3.80 2.95 -8.16
C ILE A 251 -4.16 4.14 -7.25
N ILE A 252 -4.99 3.91 -6.23
CA ILE A 252 -5.42 4.97 -5.30
C ILE A 252 -4.23 5.59 -4.55
N PRO A 253 -3.39 4.82 -3.83
CA PRO A 253 -2.21 5.37 -3.18
C PRO A 253 -1.24 6.02 -4.15
N SER A 254 -0.97 5.38 -5.28
CA SER A 254 0.01 5.86 -6.27
C SER A 254 -0.43 7.18 -6.92
N PHE A 255 -1.64 7.24 -7.42
CA PHE A 255 -2.15 8.43 -8.09
C PHE A 255 -2.39 9.60 -7.13
N ASP A 256 -2.78 9.33 -5.87
CA ASP A 256 -2.92 10.39 -4.89
C ASP A 256 -1.58 11.04 -4.54
N VAL A 257 -0.53 10.23 -4.35
CA VAL A 257 0.82 10.76 -4.07
C VAL A 257 1.35 11.55 -5.28
N ILE A 258 1.24 11.01 -6.50
CA ILE A 258 1.65 11.74 -7.72
C ILE A 258 0.92 13.08 -7.79
N ARG A 259 -0.40 13.10 -7.61
CA ARG A 259 -1.20 14.32 -7.63
C ARG A 259 -0.74 15.33 -6.57
N VAL A 260 -0.49 14.87 -5.34
CA VAL A 260 -0.05 15.75 -4.26
C VAL A 260 1.34 16.33 -4.54
N ILE A 261 2.27 15.51 -5.05
CA ILE A 261 3.60 15.98 -5.47
C ILE A 261 3.48 17.05 -6.56
N LEU A 262 2.69 16.81 -7.60
CA LEU A 262 2.48 17.77 -8.69
C LEU A 262 1.89 19.10 -8.18
N VAL A 263 0.90 19.04 -7.28
CA VAL A 263 0.33 20.25 -6.66
C VAL A 263 1.36 21.01 -5.82
N ARG A 264 2.22 20.31 -5.08
CA ARG A 264 3.29 20.95 -4.28
C ARG A 264 4.31 21.64 -5.18
N VAL A 265 4.83 20.94 -6.18
CA VAL A 265 5.81 21.48 -7.16
C VAL A 265 5.23 22.70 -7.88
N ARG A 266 3.98 22.62 -8.35
CA ARG A 266 3.30 23.76 -9.01
C ARG A 266 3.17 24.99 -8.10
N ASN A 267 3.09 24.78 -6.78
CA ASN A 267 3.00 25.87 -5.79
C ASN A 267 4.37 26.28 -5.22
N GLY A 268 5.48 25.85 -5.84
CA GLY A 268 6.84 26.16 -5.41
C GLY A 268 7.26 25.52 -4.09
N LYS A 269 6.56 24.46 -3.63
CA LYS A 269 6.82 23.76 -2.38
C LYS A 269 7.66 22.51 -2.61
N SER A 270 8.37 22.08 -1.56
CA SER A 270 9.08 20.80 -1.59
C SER A 270 8.10 19.63 -1.78
N PRO A 271 8.42 18.64 -2.65
CA PRO A 271 7.64 17.40 -2.79
C PRO A 271 7.42 16.66 -1.47
N PHE A 272 8.35 16.81 -0.52
CA PHE A 272 8.36 16.11 0.77
C PHE A 272 7.72 16.91 1.91
N GLU A 273 7.23 18.12 1.65
CA GLU A 273 6.59 18.95 2.67
C GLU A 273 5.21 18.34 3.04
N PRO A 274 4.93 18.11 4.34
CA PRO A 274 3.64 17.60 4.78
C PRO A 274 2.52 18.60 4.51
N ASP A 275 1.38 18.13 3.96
CA ASP A 275 0.20 18.97 3.73
C ASP A 275 -1.13 18.22 3.96
N LYS A 276 -2.26 18.92 3.78
CA LYS A 276 -3.62 18.37 3.88
C LYS A 276 -4.28 18.18 2.51
N ASN A 277 -3.51 17.91 1.45
CA ASN A 277 -4.04 17.82 0.10
C ASN A 277 -4.38 16.38 -0.33
N HIS A 278 -4.11 15.37 0.50
CA HIS A 278 -4.46 13.99 0.19
C HIS A 278 -5.96 13.81 -0.02
N ILE A 279 -6.33 12.80 -0.82
CA ILE A 279 -7.69 12.55 -1.28
C ILE A 279 -8.71 12.43 -0.13
N HIS A 280 -8.32 11.77 0.96
CA HIS A 280 -9.19 11.63 2.13
C HIS A 280 -9.55 12.98 2.77
N HIS A 281 -8.62 13.93 2.80
CA HIS A 281 -8.91 15.30 3.26
C HIS A 281 -9.90 16.03 2.36
N LYS A 282 -9.84 15.78 1.02
CA LYS A 282 -10.82 16.33 0.10
C LYS A 282 -12.23 15.79 0.38
N LEU A 283 -12.35 14.47 0.58
CA LEU A 283 -13.62 13.82 0.87
C LEU A 283 -14.23 14.29 2.20
N LEU A 284 -13.41 14.48 3.21
CA LEU A 284 -13.85 15.08 4.49
C LEU A 284 -14.29 16.53 4.31
N ALA A 285 -13.59 17.31 3.50
CA ALA A 285 -13.94 18.71 3.23
C ALA A 285 -15.27 18.87 2.48
N ILE A 286 -15.66 17.90 1.66
CA ILE A 286 -16.99 17.84 1.02
C ILE A 286 -18.09 17.52 2.06
N GLY A 287 -17.73 16.95 3.22
CA GLY A 287 -18.66 16.64 4.31
C GLY A 287 -18.94 15.17 4.52
N LEU A 288 -18.19 14.28 3.86
CA LEU A 288 -18.25 12.86 4.17
C LEU A 288 -17.68 12.58 5.57
N SER A 289 -18.32 11.69 6.31
CA SER A 289 -17.72 11.18 7.55
C SER A 289 -16.46 10.37 7.23
N PRO A 290 -15.49 10.23 8.16
CA PRO A 290 -14.28 9.43 7.92
C PRO A 290 -14.57 8.01 7.42
N ARG A 291 -15.63 7.36 7.95
CA ARG A 291 -16.05 6.03 7.51
C ARG A 291 -16.58 6.02 6.08
N LYS A 292 -17.42 7.01 5.71
CA LYS A 292 -17.95 7.12 4.34
C LYS A 292 -16.83 7.40 3.33
N ALA A 293 -15.88 8.28 3.67
CA ALA A 293 -14.73 8.57 2.84
C ALA A 293 -13.88 7.32 2.60
N MET A 294 -13.63 6.53 3.65
CA MET A 294 -12.90 5.27 3.55
C MET A 294 -13.65 4.26 2.66
N ILE A 295 -14.95 4.01 2.91
CA ILE A 295 -15.75 3.07 2.11
C ILE A 295 -15.75 3.48 0.64
N SER A 296 -15.85 4.78 0.33
CA SER A 296 -15.79 5.27 -1.05
C SER A 296 -14.44 4.96 -1.70
N LEU A 297 -13.33 5.14 -0.99
CA LEU A 297 -11.99 4.86 -1.54
C LEU A 297 -11.73 3.35 -1.70
N LEU A 298 -12.22 2.52 -0.76
CA LEU A 298 -12.15 1.06 -0.90
C LEU A 298 -12.98 0.58 -2.10
N GLY A 299 -14.21 1.08 -2.24
CA GLY A 299 -15.05 0.78 -3.40
C GLY A 299 -14.42 1.18 -4.72
N MET A 300 -13.76 2.34 -4.77
CA MET A 300 -13.01 2.78 -5.94
C MET A 300 -11.81 1.85 -6.23
N SER A 301 -11.04 1.46 -5.21
CA SER A 301 -9.93 0.54 -5.38
C SER A 301 -10.40 -0.80 -5.95
N CYS A 302 -11.49 -1.36 -5.40
CA CYS A 302 -12.12 -2.56 -5.94
C CYS A 302 -12.60 -2.36 -7.39
N ALA A 303 -13.22 -1.22 -7.71
CA ALA A 303 -13.73 -0.92 -9.04
C ALA A 303 -12.60 -0.81 -10.07
N PHE A 304 -11.55 -0.05 -9.79
CA PHE A 304 -10.39 0.03 -10.67
C PHE A 304 -9.78 -1.34 -10.92
N SER A 305 -9.52 -2.12 -9.87
CA SER A 305 -8.93 -3.45 -10.03
C SER A 305 -9.85 -4.40 -10.79
N ALA A 306 -11.15 -4.43 -10.50
CA ALA A 306 -12.10 -5.30 -11.18
C ALA A 306 -12.24 -4.94 -12.67
N ILE A 307 -12.35 -3.64 -12.99
CA ILE A 307 -12.45 -3.17 -14.37
C ILE A 307 -11.17 -3.53 -15.13
N ASN A 308 -10.00 -3.30 -14.55
CA ASN A 308 -8.73 -3.66 -15.18
C ASN A 308 -8.64 -5.18 -15.42
N ILE A 309 -8.93 -6.01 -14.41
CA ILE A 309 -8.89 -7.48 -14.55
C ILE A 309 -9.85 -7.96 -15.65
N LEU A 310 -11.06 -7.40 -15.72
CA LEU A 310 -12.08 -7.84 -16.69
C LEU A 310 -11.81 -7.35 -18.12
N LEU A 311 -11.26 -6.14 -18.28
CA LEU A 311 -11.09 -5.53 -19.60
C LEU A 311 -9.72 -5.76 -20.23
N MET A 312 -8.70 -6.13 -19.44
CA MET A 312 -7.34 -6.36 -19.96
C MET A 312 -7.26 -7.37 -21.12
N PRO A 313 -8.04 -8.46 -21.17
CA PRO A 313 -8.00 -9.35 -22.33
C PRO A 313 -8.50 -8.72 -23.63
N TYR A 314 -9.20 -7.59 -23.55
CA TYR A 314 -9.87 -6.97 -24.71
C TYR A 314 -9.31 -5.59 -25.06
N VAL A 315 -8.56 -4.96 -24.16
CA VAL A 315 -8.11 -3.56 -24.28
C VAL A 315 -6.59 -3.46 -24.12
N ASN A 316 -5.96 -2.70 -25.01
CA ASN A 316 -4.51 -2.45 -24.93
C ASN A 316 -4.12 -1.80 -23.60
N ASN A 317 -2.99 -2.20 -23.02
CA ASN A 317 -2.44 -1.74 -21.75
C ASN A 317 -2.33 -0.20 -21.67
N THR A 318 -1.89 0.45 -22.76
CA THR A 318 -1.77 1.91 -22.81
C THR A 318 -3.12 2.59 -22.74
N ILE A 319 -4.11 2.09 -23.47
CA ILE A 319 -5.48 2.64 -23.46
C ILE A 319 -6.06 2.47 -22.06
N MET A 320 -5.88 1.31 -21.44
CA MET A 320 -6.42 1.04 -20.10
C MET A 320 -5.82 1.98 -19.06
N LEU A 321 -4.51 2.17 -19.03
CA LEU A 321 -3.85 3.11 -18.13
C LEU A 321 -4.33 4.56 -18.39
N MET A 322 -4.50 4.96 -19.66
CA MET A 322 -5.01 6.29 -19.98
C MET A 322 -6.44 6.50 -19.51
N VAL A 323 -7.30 5.49 -19.61
CA VAL A 323 -8.66 5.50 -19.05
C VAL A 323 -8.61 5.66 -17.54
N ASP A 324 -7.77 4.91 -16.84
CA ASP A 324 -7.60 5.03 -15.40
C ASP A 324 -7.18 6.45 -14.99
N ILE A 325 -6.22 7.04 -15.69
CA ILE A 325 -5.77 8.42 -15.47
C ILE A 325 -6.91 9.42 -15.70
N VAL A 326 -7.64 9.29 -16.80
CA VAL A 326 -8.75 10.20 -17.13
C VAL A 326 -9.86 10.10 -16.09
N VAL A 327 -10.26 8.89 -15.70
CA VAL A 327 -11.25 8.66 -14.65
C VAL A 327 -10.79 9.25 -13.32
N TRP A 328 -9.52 9.05 -12.94
CA TRP A 328 -8.95 9.61 -11.71
C TRP A 328 -8.98 11.15 -11.72
N ILE A 329 -8.56 11.77 -12.82
CA ILE A 329 -8.59 13.24 -12.98
C ILE A 329 -10.03 13.74 -12.91
N GLY A 330 -10.95 13.11 -13.64
CA GLY A 330 -12.37 13.47 -13.65
C GLY A 330 -13.01 13.44 -12.26
N LEU A 331 -12.75 12.36 -11.49
CA LEU A 331 -13.20 12.25 -10.10
C LEU A 331 -12.62 13.34 -9.21
N ASN A 332 -11.34 13.65 -9.34
CA ASN A 332 -10.71 14.72 -8.57
C ASN A 332 -11.28 16.09 -8.88
N LEU A 333 -11.53 16.40 -10.17
CA LEU A 333 -12.15 17.65 -10.59
C LEU A 333 -13.60 17.76 -10.08
N TRP A 334 -14.35 16.68 -10.11
CA TRP A 334 -15.72 16.62 -9.58
C TRP A 334 -15.73 16.92 -8.07
N TRP A 335 -14.85 16.31 -7.29
CA TRP A 335 -14.74 16.60 -5.85
C TRP A 335 -14.29 18.03 -5.55
N ASP A 336 -13.37 18.57 -6.33
CA ASP A 336 -12.98 19.97 -6.20
C ASP A 336 -14.16 20.92 -6.50
N GLY A 337 -15.00 20.59 -7.47
CA GLY A 337 -16.25 21.30 -7.76
C GLY A 337 -17.24 21.27 -6.58
N LEU A 338 -17.46 20.10 -5.98
CA LEU A 338 -18.31 19.94 -4.80
C LEU A 338 -17.77 20.72 -3.59
N ARG A 339 -16.45 20.71 -3.39
CA ARG A 339 -15.80 21.47 -2.32
C ARG A 339 -15.99 22.99 -2.49
N ARG A 340 -15.88 23.50 -3.71
CA ARG A 340 -16.11 24.93 -4.02
C ARG A 340 -17.56 25.32 -3.74
N LYS A 341 -18.54 24.55 -4.21
CA LYS A 341 -19.97 24.77 -3.96
C LYS A 341 -20.27 24.84 -2.46
N LYS A 342 -19.73 23.93 -1.68
CA LYS A 342 -19.94 23.91 -0.22
C LYS A 342 -19.34 25.14 0.47
N LYS A 343 -18.15 25.59 0.06
CA LYS A 343 -17.54 26.83 0.57
C LYS A 343 -18.41 28.06 0.26
N SER A 344 -18.94 28.17 -0.97
CA SER A 344 -19.82 29.28 -1.37
C SER A 344 -21.11 29.31 -0.55
N CYS A 345 -21.73 28.14 -0.29
CA CYS A 345 -22.91 28.06 0.56
C CYS A 345 -22.65 28.53 2.01
N ILE A 346 -21.51 28.19 2.59
CA ILE A 346 -21.15 28.61 3.96
C ILE A 346 -20.89 30.13 4.03
N ILE A 347 -20.22 30.70 3.03
CA ILE A 347 -19.95 32.14 2.96
C ILE A 347 -21.24 32.93 2.68
N GLY A 348 -22.11 32.41 1.80
CA GLY A 348 -23.41 33.04 1.50
C GLY A 348 -24.40 33.03 2.68
N SER A 349 -24.38 31.99 3.51
CA SER A 349 -25.22 31.92 4.73
C SER A 349 -24.74 32.82 5.87
N CYS A 350 -23.49 33.29 5.86
CA CYS A 350 -22.97 34.25 6.81
C CYS A 350 -23.30 35.72 6.46
N ASN A 351 -23.82 35.99 5.25
CA ASN A 351 -24.14 37.33 4.77
C ASN A 351 -25.62 37.74 4.90
N PHE A 352 -26.41 37.04 5.71
CA PHE A 352 -27.72 37.57 6.09
C PHE A 352 -27.55 38.49 7.29
N PRO A 353 -27.78 39.79 7.16
CA PRO A 353 -27.83 40.71 8.30
C PRO A 353 -28.99 40.28 9.22
N LYS A 354 -28.71 40.34 10.51
CA LYS A 354 -29.70 40.17 11.58
C LYS A 354 -30.69 41.36 11.55
#